data_4620d883ca73811cf66c00d310a680a9
#
_entry.id   4620d883ca73811cf66c00d310a680a9
#
_cell.length_a   1.000
_cell.length_b   1.000
_cell.length_c   1.000
_cell.angle_alpha   90.00
_cell.angle_beta   90.00
_cell.angle_gamma   90.00
#
_symmetry.space_group_name_H-M   'P 1'
#
loop_
_entity.id
_entity.type
_entity.pdbx_description
1 polymer ?
#
loop_
_entity_poly.entity_id
_entity_poly.type
_entity_poly.pdbx_seq_one_letter_code
_entity_poly.pdbx_strand_id
1 'polypeptide(L)'
;PSNSSAASDVYKRQEEDYYDAIHKSFDIDNTDEVVIEPFIKGREFACGILAGKALPLVEIVPKDGLFDYANKYQAGGASEICPPISLDAETQELIQRAGERAFEALRMDVYSRADFIVSDADGEFYCLEMNALPGMTAASLLPKAAKAAGYEYSELCEAIIQESMKARY
;
A
#
# COMPACT_ATOMS: atom_id res chain seq x y z
N PRO A 1 10.62 0.81 -16.94
CA PRO A 1 10.26 1.15 -15.57
C PRO A 1 8.75 1.02 -15.42
N SER A 2 8.32 0.16 -14.51
CA SER A 2 6.93 0.13 -14.10
C SER A 2 6.64 1.47 -13.45
N ASN A 3 5.91 2.34 -14.12
CA ASN A 3 5.32 3.50 -13.47
C ASN A 3 4.38 2.93 -12.40
N SER A 4 4.74 3.10 -11.14
CA SER A 4 3.79 2.82 -10.09
C SER A 4 2.63 3.79 -10.26
N SER A 5 1.41 3.32 -10.04
CA SER A 5 0.18 4.11 -10.10
C SER A 5 0.26 5.46 -9.36
N ALA A 6 1.14 5.56 -8.39
CA ALA A 6 1.40 6.77 -7.60
C ALA A 6 1.90 7.99 -8.41
N ALA A 7 2.44 7.80 -9.62
CA ALA A 7 2.92 8.92 -10.45
C ALA A 7 1.78 9.70 -11.11
N SER A 8 0.61 9.08 -11.26
CA SER A 8 -0.59 9.66 -11.89
C SER A 8 -1.63 10.17 -10.89
N ASP A 9 -1.42 9.99 -9.59
CA ASP A 9 -2.36 10.45 -8.57
C ASP A 9 -2.50 11.97 -8.60
N VAL A 10 -3.65 12.47 -9.05
CA VAL A 10 -3.98 13.88 -9.07
C VAL A 10 -5.11 14.15 -8.07
N TYR A 11 -4.75 14.64 -6.89
CA TYR A 11 -5.73 15.04 -5.88
C TYR A 11 -6.36 16.37 -6.23
N LYS A 12 -7.66 16.39 -6.52
CA LYS A 12 -8.43 17.60 -6.78
C LYS A 12 -9.55 17.74 -5.76
N ARG A 13 -9.66 18.94 -5.20
CA ARG A 13 -10.65 19.28 -4.18
C ARG A 13 -11.74 20.23 -4.65
N GLN A 14 -11.60 20.77 -5.88
CA GLN A 14 -12.50 21.75 -6.47
C GLN A 14 -13.09 21.18 -7.76
N GLU A 15 -14.38 21.38 -7.97
CA GLU A 15 -15.09 20.93 -9.17
C GLU A 15 -14.50 21.54 -10.46
N GLU A 16 -14.02 22.78 -10.37
CA GLU A 16 -13.39 23.53 -11.48
C GLU A 16 -12.13 22.84 -12.03
N ASP A 17 -11.41 22.12 -11.18
CA ASP A 17 -10.16 21.42 -11.54
C ASP A 17 -10.39 20.00 -12.11
N TYR A 18 -11.63 19.50 -12.12
CA TYR A 18 -11.94 18.11 -12.41
C TYR A 18 -11.54 17.70 -13.84
N TYR A 19 -11.92 18.50 -14.83
CA TYR A 19 -11.58 18.22 -16.23
C TYR A 19 -10.09 18.34 -16.50
N ASP A 20 -9.44 19.32 -15.91
CA ASP A 20 -7.98 19.50 -16.03
C ASP A 20 -7.23 18.31 -15.42
N ALA A 21 -7.73 17.76 -14.30
CA ALA A 21 -7.17 16.58 -13.68
C ALA A 21 -7.28 15.33 -14.57
N ILE A 22 -8.45 15.13 -15.20
CA ILE A 22 -8.69 14.02 -16.13
C ILE A 22 -7.74 14.12 -17.33
N HIS A 23 -7.67 15.31 -17.98
CA HIS A 23 -6.76 15.51 -19.13
C HIS A 23 -5.31 15.27 -18.74
N LYS A 24 -4.89 15.78 -17.58
CA LYS A 24 -3.53 15.57 -17.08
C LYS A 24 -3.23 14.10 -16.82
N SER A 25 -4.19 13.33 -16.32
CA SER A 25 -4.01 11.89 -16.09
C SER A 25 -3.84 11.12 -17.40
N PHE A 26 -4.61 11.44 -18.45
CA PHE A 26 -4.42 10.85 -19.77
C PHE A 26 -3.03 11.17 -20.35
N ASP A 27 -2.56 12.41 -20.19
CA ASP A 27 -1.26 12.84 -20.70
C ASP A 27 -0.08 12.12 -20.00
N ILE A 28 -0.22 11.81 -18.70
CA ILE A 28 0.83 11.16 -17.91
C ILE A 28 0.95 9.68 -18.26
N ASP A 29 -0.17 8.96 -18.26
CA ASP A 29 -0.16 7.49 -18.37
C ASP A 29 -0.24 7.01 -19.83
N ASN A 30 -0.53 7.91 -20.77
CA ASN A 30 -0.73 7.57 -22.18
C ASN A 30 -1.72 6.39 -22.36
N THR A 31 -2.77 6.39 -21.53
CA THR A 31 -3.86 5.40 -21.53
C THR A 31 -5.16 6.05 -21.96
N ASP A 32 -6.12 5.23 -22.37
CA ASP A 32 -7.48 5.71 -22.71
C ASP A 32 -8.45 5.61 -21.51
N GLU A 33 -7.95 5.25 -20.33
CA GLU A 33 -8.75 5.02 -19.14
C GLU A 33 -8.21 5.81 -17.95
N VAL A 34 -9.12 6.38 -17.15
CA VAL A 34 -8.81 7.08 -15.89
C VAL A 34 -9.71 6.56 -14.78
N VAL A 35 -9.11 6.20 -13.66
CA VAL A 35 -9.84 5.82 -12.44
C VAL A 35 -10.14 7.07 -11.64
N ILE A 36 -11.41 7.23 -11.25
CA ILE A 36 -11.88 8.35 -10.44
C ILE A 36 -12.52 7.79 -9.18
N GLU A 37 -11.97 8.15 -8.04
CA GLU A 37 -12.38 7.64 -6.74
C GLU A 37 -12.73 8.79 -5.78
N PRO A 38 -13.63 8.57 -4.81
CA PRO A 38 -13.85 9.52 -3.73
C PRO A 38 -12.57 9.73 -2.92
N PHE A 39 -12.25 10.98 -2.61
CA PHE A 39 -11.18 11.26 -1.68
C PHE A 39 -11.60 10.89 -0.26
N ILE A 40 -10.88 9.97 0.36
CA ILE A 40 -11.09 9.55 1.75
C ILE A 40 -10.01 10.22 2.60
N LYS A 41 -10.44 11.06 3.54
CA LYS A 41 -9.54 11.61 4.54
C LYS A 41 -9.37 10.59 5.67
N GLY A 42 -8.13 10.22 5.98
CA GLY A 42 -7.88 9.19 6.99
C GLY A 42 -6.40 8.92 7.21
N ARG A 43 -6.14 7.83 7.92
CA ARG A 43 -4.80 7.31 8.21
C ARG A 43 -4.49 6.16 7.27
N GLU A 44 -3.28 6.14 6.70
CA GLU A 44 -2.86 5.13 5.74
C GLU A 44 -2.07 4.01 6.40
N PHE A 45 -2.36 2.77 5.96
CA PHE A 45 -1.74 1.54 6.46
C PHE A 45 -1.34 0.63 5.30
N ALA A 46 -0.12 0.11 5.37
CA ALA A 46 0.34 -0.91 4.45
C ALA A 46 0.28 -2.29 5.12
N CYS A 47 -0.30 -3.25 4.43
CA CYS A 47 -0.38 -4.65 4.82
C CYS A 47 0.49 -5.49 3.88
N GLY A 48 1.68 -5.88 4.32
CA GLY A 48 2.50 -6.85 3.60
C GLY A 48 1.87 -8.24 3.69
N ILE A 49 1.90 -9.00 2.59
CA ILE A 49 1.44 -10.38 2.54
C ILE A 49 2.56 -11.24 2.01
N LEU A 50 2.86 -12.34 2.70
CA LEU A 50 3.86 -13.34 2.32
C LEU A 50 3.22 -14.72 2.38
N ALA A 51 3.29 -15.47 1.27
CA ALA A 51 2.70 -16.81 1.17
C ALA A 51 1.23 -16.86 1.59
N GLY A 52 0.45 -15.83 1.24
CA GLY A 52 -0.97 -15.71 1.58
C GLY A 52 -1.25 -15.33 3.04
N LYS A 53 -0.22 -15.00 3.83
CA LYS A 53 -0.36 -14.56 5.22
C LYS A 53 0.04 -13.11 5.41
N ALA A 54 -0.84 -12.37 6.06
CA ALA A 54 -0.60 -10.97 6.39
C ALA A 54 0.52 -10.84 7.44
N LEU A 55 1.42 -9.91 7.20
CA LEU A 55 2.42 -9.43 8.14
C LEU A 55 1.81 -8.32 9.04
N PRO A 56 2.49 -7.91 10.11
CA PRO A 56 2.08 -6.75 10.88
C PRO A 56 1.91 -5.52 10.00
N LEU A 57 0.86 -4.74 10.26
CA LEU A 57 0.60 -3.50 9.52
C LEU A 57 1.70 -2.47 9.75
N VAL A 58 1.93 -1.63 8.74
CA VAL A 58 2.77 -0.45 8.86
C VAL A 58 1.89 0.79 8.69
N GLU A 59 1.82 1.63 9.71
CA GLU A 59 1.16 2.93 9.62
C GLU A 59 2.10 3.94 8.95
N ILE A 60 1.56 4.69 7.99
CA ILE A 60 2.29 5.72 7.25
C ILE A 60 1.80 7.08 7.74
N VAL A 61 2.67 7.81 8.46
CA VAL A 61 2.35 9.12 9.03
C VAL A 61 3.09 10.20 8.25
N PRO A 62 2.42 10.96 7.38
CA PRO A 62 3.02 12.06 6.64
C PRO A 62 3.50 13.15 7.59
N LYS A 63 4.68 13.73 7.36
CA LYS A 63 5.20 14.82 8.20
C LYS A 63 4.42 16.13 8.06
N ASP A 64 3.91 16.39 6.86
CA ASP A 64 3.22 17.65 6.53
C ASP A 64 1.70 17.49 6.40
N GLY A 65 1.14 16.40 6.90
CA GLY A 65 -0.32 16.15 6.91
C GLY A 65 -0.95 15.84 5.56
N LEU A 66 -0.17 15.78 4.48
CA LEU A 66 -0.60 15.37 3.14
C LEU A 66 0.35 14.30 2.60
N PHE A 67 -0.23 13.15 2.25
CA PHE A 67 0.53 12.06 1.64
C PHE A 67 0.46 12.21 0.11
N ASP A 68 1.26 13.11 -0.44
CA ASP A 68 1.43 13.31 -1.87
C ASP A 68 2.65 12.53 -2.43
N TYR A 69 2.85 12.62 -3.74
CA TYR A 69 3.97 11.96 -4.42
C TYR A 69 5.33 12.34 -3.84
N ALA A 70 5.51 13.59 -3.43
CA ALA A 70 6.78 14.06 -2.87
C ALA A 70 7.06 13.41 -1.51
N ASN A 71 6.04 13.20 -0.69
CA ASN A 71 6.14 12.53 0.62
C ASN A 71 6.30 11.01 0.50
N LYS A 72 5.75 10.39 -0.57
CA LYS A 72 5.88 8.93 -0.82
C LYS A 72 7.32 8.50 -1.14
N TYR A 73 8.08 9.32 -1.87
CA TYR A 73 9.37 8.89 -2.44
C TYR A 73 10.59 9.65 -1.95
N GLN A 74 10.43 10.74 -1.20
CA GLN A 74 11.56 11.44 -0.58
C GLN A 74 11.95 10.79 0.74
N ALA A 75 13.24 10.52 0.91
CA ALA A 75 13.77 9.99 2.16
C ALA A 75 13.41 10.92 3.33
N GLY A 76 12.58 10.43 4.26
CA GLY A 76 12.15 11.18 5.43
C GLY A 76 10.86 11.99 5.26
N GLY A 77 10.07 11.82 4.19
CA GLY A 77 8.77 12.48 3.98
C GLY A 77 7.65 11.96 4.88
N ALA A 78 7.75 10.71 5.34
CA ALA A 78 6.80 10.11 6.28
C ALA A 78 7.53 9.38 7.42
N SER A 79 6.85 9.22 8.55
CA SER A 79 7.23 8.30 9.61
C SER A 79 6.44 7.01 9.44
N GLU A 80 7.11 5.86 9.64
CA GLU A 80 6.50 4.55 9.45
C GLU A 80 6.55 3.79 10.79
N ILE A 81 5.39 3.44 11.32
CA ILE A 81 5.21 2.81 12.63
C ILE A 81 4.74 1.37 12.42
N CYS A 82 5.52 0.40 12.89
CA CYS A 82 5.22 -1.02 12.75
C CYS A 82 5.53 -1.78 14.05
N PRO A 83 4.55 -2.49 14.65
CA PRO A 83 3.11 -2.41 14.35
C PRO A 83 2.51 -1.05 14.71
N PRO A 84 1.35 -0.68 14.13
CA PRO A 84 0.66 0.56 14.45
C PRO A 84 0.23 0.60 15.92
N ILE A 85 0.37 1.78 16.53
CA ILE A 85 -0.14 2.03 17.89
C ILE A 85 -1.47 2.80 17.87
N SER A 86 -1.88 3.29 16.71
CA SER A 86 -3.07 4.11 16.52
C SER A 86 -4.34 3.30 16.27
N LEU A 87 -4.22 1.98 16.06
CA LEU A 87 -5.33 1.04 15.88
C LEU A 87 -5.33 0.01 17.00
N ASP A 88 -6.52 -0.36 17.46
CA ASP A 88 -6.69 -1.52 18.33
C ASP A 88 -6.39 -2.84 17.59
N ALA A 89 -6.17 -3.90 18.36
CA ALA A 89 -5.78 -5.20 17.82
C ALA A 89 -6.87 -5.82 16.92
N GLU A 90 -8.14 -5.59 17.22
CA GLU A 90 -9.26 -6.12 16.45
C GLU A 90 -9.31 -5.49 15.07
N THR A 91 -9.20 -4.17 14.99
CA THR A 91 -9.14 -3.43 13.71
C THR A 91 -7.92 -3.83 12.89
N GLN A 92 -6.74 -4.00 13.52
CA GLN A 92 -5.56 -4.49 12.82
C GLN A 92 -5.81 -5.87 12.21
N GLU A 93 -6.40 -6.81 12.94
CA GLU A 93 -6.71 -8.15 12.45
C GLU A 93 -7.74 -8.12 11.29
N LEU A 94 -8.75 -7.26 11.37
CA LEU A 94 -9.73 -7.10 10.29
C LEU A 94 -9.08 -6.61 8.99
N ILE A 95 -8.19 -5.63 9.05
CA ILE A 95 -7.43 -5.12 7.91
C ILE A 95 -6.51 -6.22 7.35
N GLN A 96 -5.79 -6.96 8.21
CA GLN A 96 -4.94 -8.07 7.78
C GLN A 96 -5.73 -9.14 7.03
N ARG A 97 -6.87 -9.56 7.56
CA ARG A 97 -7.78 -10.52 6.90
C ARG A 97 -8.33 -9.98 5.57
N ALA A 98 -8.60 -8.68 5.49
CA ALA A 98 -9.01 -8.07 4.23
C ALA A 98 -7.90 -8.11 3.19
N GLY A 99 -6.65 -7.85 3.59
CA GLY A 99 -5.48 -8.01 2.73
C GLY A 99 -5.28 -9.44 2.23
N GLU A 100 -5.40 -10.44 3.11
CA GLU A 100 -5.32 -11.86 2.72
C GLU A 100 -6.41 -12.22 1.70
N ARG A 101 -7.65 -11.76 1.91
CA ARG A 101 -8.76 -11.99 0.94
C ARG A 101 -8.53 -11.31 -0.40
N ALA A 102 -7.98 -10.08 -0.40
CA ALA A 102 -7.66 -9.39 -1.64
C ALA A 102 -6.54 -10.11 -2.41
N PHE A 103 -5.51 -10.60 -1.70
CA PHE A 103 -4.44 -11.42 -2.25
C PHE A 103 -4.99 -12.69 -2.95
N GLU A 104 -5.88 -13.41 -2.28
CA GLU A 104 -6.53 -14.61 -2.83
C GLU A 104 -7.44 -14.29 -4.03
N ALA A 105 -8.25 -13.24 -3.92
CA ALA A 105 -9.18 -12.83 -4.98
C ALA A 105 -8.46 -12.45 -6.28
N LEU A 106 -7.28 -11.82 -6.16
CA LEU A 106 -6.42 -11.47 -7.29
C LEU A 106 -5.48 -12.61 -7.73
N ARG A 107 -5.61 -13.79 -7.10
CA ARG A 107 -4.78 -14.98 -7.39
C ARG A 107 -3.29 -14.67 -7.35
N MET A 108 -2.88 -13.94 -6.34
CA MET A 108 -1.46 -13.71 -6.08
C MET A 108 -0.87 -14.93 -5.37
N ASP A 109 0.40 -15.28 -5.65
CA ASP A 109 0.96 -16.54 -5.18
C ASP A 109 2.01 -16.38 -4.09
N VAL A 110 2.89 -15.38 -4.20
CA VAL A 110 4.12 -15.34 -3.39
C VAL A 110 4.08 -14.25 -2.34
N TYR A 111 4.04 -12.99 -2.77
CA TYR A 111 4.03 -11.85 -1.89
C TYR A 111 3.36 -10.64 -2.55
N SER A 112 2.86 -9.74 -1.75
CA SER A 112 2.29 -8.48 -2.20
C SER A 112 2.22 -7.47 -1.06
N ARG A 113 1.72 -6.27 -1.35
CA ARG A 113 1.35 -5.28 -0.37
C ARG A 113 -0.02 -4.70 -0.71
N ALA A 114 -0.94 -4.79 0.24
CA ALA A 114 -2.22 -4.10 0.18
C ALA A 114 -2.11 -2.76 0.90
N ASP A 115 -2.60 -1.69 0.30
CA ASP A 115 -2.62 -0.37 0.90
C ASP A 115 -4.05 -0.03 1.30
N PHE A 116 -4.21 0.40 2.55
CA PHE A 116 -5.50 0.69 3.17
C PHE A 116 -5.54 2.11 3.72
N ILE A 117 -6.73 2.68 3.79
CA ILE A 117 -7.01 3.91 4.53
C ILE A 117 -8.13 3.65 5.56
N VAL A 118 -7.92 4.13 6.79
CA VAL A 118 -8.97 4.16 7.82
C VAL A 118 -9.52 5.57 7.86
N SER A 119 -10.78 5.71 7.52
CA SER A 119 -11.49 6.99 7.36
C SER A 119 -11.65 7.71 8.71
N ASP A 120 -11.35 9.00 8.73
CA ASP A 120 -11.60 9.86 9.89
C ASP A 120 -13.10 10.13 10.13
N ALA A 121 -13.94 9.90 9.12
CA ALA A 121 -15.35 10.25 9.18
C ALA A 121 -16.21 9.20 9.90
N ASP A 122 -15.89 7.92 9.69
CA ASP A 122 -16.72 6.80 10.18
C ASP A 122 -15.89 5.69 10.84
N GLY A 123 -14.56 5.75 10.75
CA GLY A 123 -13.66 4.72 11.27
C GLY A 123 -13.60 3.44 10.43
N GLU A 124 -14.32 3.40 9.31
CA GLU A 124 -14.27 2.27 8.39
C GLU A 124 -12.95 2.24 7.62
N PHE A 125 -12.52 1.06 7.18
CA PHE A 125 -11.32 0.92 6.38
C PHE A 125 -11.63 0.53 4.94
N TYR A 126 -10.84 1.07 4.02
CA TYR A 126 -10.97 0.86 2.58
C TYR A 126 -9.64 0.37 2.02
N CYS A 127 -9.68 -0.67 1.18
CA CYS A 127 -8.53 -1.12 0.41
C CYS A 127 -8.37 -0.21 -0.81
N LEU A 128 -7.25 0.46 -0.91
CA LEU A 128 -6.95 1.38 -2.01
C LEU A 128 -6.41 0.63 -3.22
N GLU A 129 -5.36 -0.17 -3.00
CA GLU A 129 -4.69 -0.91 -4.07
C GLU A 129 -3.97 -2.16 -3.56
N MET A 130 -3.62 -3.04 -4.50
CA MET A 130 -2.74 -4.19 -4.29
C MET A 130 -1.50 -4.07 -5.16
N ASN A 131 -0.35 -4.03 -4.53
CA ASN A 131 0.94 -3.96 -5.21
C ASN A 131 1.54 -5.36 -5.36
N ALA A 132 1.60 -5.89 -6.60
CA ALA A 132 2.14 -7.22 -6.88
C ALA A 132 3.67 -7.29 -6.72
N LEU A 133 4.38 -6.19 -6.92
CA LEU A 133 5.82 -6.08 -6.76
C LEU A 133 6.18 -4.89 -5.87
N PRO A 134 5.88 -4.96 -4.57
CA PRO A 134 6.21 -3.88 -3.64
C PRO A 134 7.72 -3.69 -3.51
N GLY A 135 8.13 -2.49 -3.13
CA GLY A 135 9.54 -2.17 -2.90
C GLY A 135 10.20 -3.13 -1.92
N MET A 136 11.44 -3.54 -2.24
CA MET A 136 12.24 -4.51 -1.50
C MET A 136 13.57 -3.94 -0.99
N THR A 137 13.70 -2.62 -0.85
CA THR A 137 14.86 -2.06 -0.14
C THR A 137 14.70 -2.22 1.37
N ALA A 138 15.79 -2.17 2.13
CA ALA A 138 15.71 -2.26 3.60
C ALA A 138 14.83 -1.17 4.24
N ALA A 139 14.57 -0.06 3.53
CA ALA A 139 13.69 1.02 3.95
C ALA A 139 12.23 0.83 3.48
N SER A 140 11.94 -0.17 2.67
CA SER A 140 10.60 -0.40 2.13
C SER A 140 9.64 -0.99 3.16
N LEU A 141 8.33 -0.75 2.97
CA LEU A 141 7.28 -1.13 3.92
C LEU A 141 7.17 -2.64 4.14
N LEU A 142 7.29 -3.46 3.06
CA LEU A 142 7.22 -4.91 3.19
C LEU A 142 8.37 -5.49 4.03
N PRO A 143 9.67 -5.17 3.80
CA PRO A 143 10.75 -5.57 4.68
C PRO A 143 10.61 -5.09 6.13
N LYS A 144 10.03 -3.90 6.36
CA LYS A 144 9.74 -3.41 7.73
C LYS A 144 8.68 -4.26 8.43
N ALA A 145 7.58 -4.58 7.73
CA ALA A 145 6.55 -5.47 8.23
C ALA A 145 7.11 -6.87 8.53
N ALA A 146 7.94 -7.42 7.63
CA ALA A 146 8.58 -8.72 7.81
C ALA A 146 9.53 -8.72 9.03
N LYS A 147 10.30 -7.65 9.24
CA LYS A 147 11.15 -7.49 10.41
C LYS A 147 10.35 -7.48 11.71
N ALA A 148 9.21 -6.81 11.74
CA ALA A 148 8.30 -6.81 12.89
C ALA A 148 7.70 -8.21 13.16
N ALA A 149 7.56 -9.04 12.11
CA ALA A 149 7.18 -10.44 12.22
C ALA A 149 8.33 -11.39 12.58
N GLY A 150 9.56 -10.88 12.75
CA GLY A 150 10.74 -11.66 13.15
C GLY A 150 11.62 -12.16 12.01
N TYR A 151 11.38 -11.73 10.77
CA TYR A 151 12.25 -12.06 9.64
C TYR A 151 13.41 -11.05 9.55
N GLU A 152 14.63 -11.56 9.47
CA GLU A 152 15.72 -10.75 8.96
C GLU A 152 15.58 -10.58 7.44
N TYR A 153 16.20 -9.54 6.87
CA TYR A 153 16.03 -9.24 5.44
C TYR A 153 16.44 -10.39 4.51
N SER A 154 17.51 -11.10 4.84
CA SER A 154 17.96 -12.29 4.11
C SER A 154 16.94 -13.45 4.19
N GLU A 155 16.33 -13.64 5.35
CA GLU A 155 15.30 -14.67 5.57
C GLU A 155 14.03 -14.36 4.79
N LEU A 156 13.63 -13.07 4.71
CA LEU A 156 12.54 -12.64 3.85
C LEU A 156 12.82 -12.96 2.38
N CYS A 157 14.02 -12.62 1.89
CA CYS A 157 14.42 -12.91 0.50
C CYS A 157 14.42 -14.43 0.22
N GLU A 158 14.93 -15.23 1.15
CA GLU A 158 14.91 -16.69 1.02
C GLU A 158 13.48 -17.24 1.01
N ALA A 159 12.60 -16.76 1.90
CA ALA A 159 11.20 -17.16 1.93
C ALA A 159 10.48 -16.84 0.60
N ILE A 160 10.70 -15.65 0.05
CA ILE A 160 10.15 -15.26 -1.26
C ILE A 160 10.63 -16.21 -2.37
N ILE A 161 11.92 -16.56 -2.40
CA ILE A 161 12.49 -17.48 -3.38
C ILE A 161 11.84 -18.87 -3.24
N GLN A 162 11.75 -19.39 -2.00
CA GLN A 162 11.15 -20.69 -1.73
C GLN A 162 9.68 -20.75 -2.15
N GLU A 163 8.88 -19.73 -1.84
CA GLU A 163 7.48 -19.66 -2.25
C GLU A 163 7.35 -19.50 -3.77
N SER A 164 8.22 -18.72 -4.41
CA SER A 164 8.24 -18.60 -5.88
C SER A 164 8.53 -19.92 -6.59
N MET A 165 9.34 -20.79 -5.98
CA MET A 165 9.62 -22.14 -6.53
C MET A 165 8.39 -23.03 -6.42
N LYS A 166 7.61 -22.94 -5.35
CA LYS A 166 6.36 -23.71 -5.17
C LYS A 166 5.27 -23.27 -6.14
N ALA A 167 5.14 -21.97 -6.38
CA ALA A 167 4.12 -21.41 -7.27
C ALA A 167 4.31 -21.78 -8.75
N ARG A 168 5.50 -22.24 -9.15
CA ARG A 168 5.82 -22.59 -10.54
C ARG A 168 5.58 -24.05 -10.89
N TYR A 169 5.30 -24.90 -9.93
CA TYR A 169 5.11 -26.34 -10.06
C TYR A 169 3.85 -26.80 -9.32
#